data_0d3900d67ac30b726951b181fd2e9aef
#
_entry.id   0d3900d67ac30b726951b181fd2e9aef
#
_cell.length_a   1.000
_cell.length_b   1.000
_cell.length_c   1.000
_cell.angle_alpha   90.00
_cell.angle_beta   90.00
_cell.angle_gamma   90.00
#
_symmetry.space_group_name_H-M   'P 1'
#
loop_
_entity.id
_entity.type
_entity.pdbx_description
1 polymer ?
#
loop_
_entity_poly.entity_id
_entity_poly.type
_entity_poly.pdbx_seq_one_letter_code
_entity_poly.pdbx_strand_id
1 'polypeptide(L)'
;LTGTLHGVTGALGISEDRTTGLLGRLQELELVESSAGEYLLTGEGRSQALQIIRIHRLLEHHFSEDTGMDAAAWHREADRLEHRTSPEETEAMAARLGHPRFDPHGDPIPTASGEMRPVAAVPLTDLGPGDEGLVAHIEDEPAVIYKELLAADLHIGMQLRVLETAPDMIRLMVDSKEHTFSRVVADNLSVSELLEGESLQEPFEALSALNPGESATVVAISAACRGAERRRLMDLGLLPGTEVCAELQGPGGDPTGYRIRGAVIALRRLQAERIQIQRHKVPIDGGAA
;
A
#
# COMPACT_ATOMS: atom_id res chain seq x y z
N LEU A 1 -14.33 -4.56 -21.48
CA LEU A 1 -14.45 -5.75 -20.63
C LEU A 1 -15.65 -6.57 -21.12
N THR A 2 -15.38 -7.77 -21.57
CA THR A 2 -16.39 -8.76 -21.94
C THR A 2 -16.40 -9.87 -20.88
N GLY A 3 -17.55 -10.37 -20.49
CA GLY A 3 -17.67 -11.46 -19.55
C GLY A 3 -18.66 -12.51 -20.04
N THR A 4 -18.31 -13.79 -19.95
CA THR A 4 -19.28 -14.89 -20.11
C THR A 4 -20.08 -15.07 -18.83
N LEU A 5 -21.29 -15.67 -18.93
CA LEU A 5 -22.09 -16.00 -17.74
C LEU A 5 -21.26 -16.79 -16.72
N HIS A 6 -20.53 -17.80 -17.18
CA HIS A 6 -19.68 -18.62 -16.31
C HIS A 6 -18.56 -17.80 -15.65
N GLY A 7 -17.90 -16.91 -16.39
CA GLY A 7 -16.86 -16.04 -15.84
C GLY A 7 -17.38 -15.07 -14.78
N VAL A 8 -18.54 -14.43 -15.03
CA VAL A 8 -19.19 -13.55 -14.05
C VAL A 8 -19.66 -14.32 -12.82
N THR A 9 -20.23 -15.51 -13.01
CA THR A 9 -20.64 -16.41 -11.92
C THR A 9 -19.47 -16.80 -11.03
N GLY A 10 -18.33 -17.17 -11.65
CA GLY A 10 -17.11 -17.52 -10.93
C GLY A 10 -16.52 -16.33 -10.17
N ALA A 11 -16.46 -15.16 -10.79
CA ALA A 11 -15.95 -13.95 -10.15
C ALA A 11 -16.80 -13.50 -8.95
N LEU A 12 -18.13 -13.62 -9.05
CA LEU A 12 -19.05 -13.23 -7.96
C LEU A 12 -19.22 -14.32 -6.89
N GLY A 13 -18.79 -15.57 -7.15
CA GLY A 13 -18.99 -16.68 -6.21
C GLY A 13 -20.46 -17.01 -5.91
N ILE A 14 -21.39 -16.73 -6.85
CA ILE A 14 -22.85 -16.95 -6.69
C ILE A 14 -23.36 -17.96 -7.72
N SER A 15 -24.61 -18.41 -7.59
CA SER A 15 -25.19 -19.37 -8.54
C SER A 15 -25.46 -18.73 -9.92
N GLU A 16 -25.42 -19.56 -10.99
CA GLU A 16 -25.76 -19.12 -12.36
C GLU A 16 -27.15 -18.52 -12.48
N ASP A 17 -28.14 -19.07 -11.78
CA ASP A 17 -29.51 -18.53 -11.77
C ASP A 17 -29.54 -17.10 -11.21
N ARG A 18 -28.81 -16.87 -10.13
CA ARG A 18 -28.68 -15.54 -9.53
C ARG A 18 -27.93 -14.57 -10.42
N THR A 19 -26.85 -15.03 -11.04
CA THR A 19 -26.07 -14.24 -12.01
C THR A 19 -26.94 -13.85 -13.21
N THR A 20 -27.69 -14.82 -13.77
CA THR A 20 -28.60 -14.58 -14.88
C THR A 20 -29.67 -13.55 -14.52
N GLY A 21 -30.28 -13.67 -13.33
CA GLY A 21 -31.24 -12.68 -12.83
C GLY A 21 -30.67 -11.27 -12.69
N LEU A 22 -29.44 -11.14 -12.18
CA LEU A 22 -28.74 -9.85 -12.05
C LEU A 22 -28.42 -9.26 -13.42
N LEU A 23 -27.85 -10.05 -14.34
CA LEU A 23 -27.53 -9.61 -15.70
C LEU A 23 -28.79 -9.19 -16.46
N GLY A 24 -29.92 -9.94 -16.32
CA GLY A 24 -31.17 -9.56 -16.91
C GLY A 24 -31.67 -8.19 -16.42
N ARG A 25 -31.58 -7.93 -15.13
CA ARG A 25 -31.95 -6.61 -14.56
C ARG A 25 -31.04 -5.49 -15.06
N LEU A 26 -29.72 -5.73 -15.20
CA LEU A 26 -28.78 -4.75 -15.77
C LEU A 26 -29.08 -4.49 -17.26
N GLN A 27 -29.53 -5.49 -18.00
CA GLN A 27 -29.99 -5.32 -19.39
C GLN A 27 -31.28 -4.50 -19.48
N GLU A 28 -32.25 -4.74 -18.58
CA GLU A 28 -33.47 -3.93 -18.49
C GLU A 28 -33.19 -2.45 -18.19
N LEU A 29 -32.11 -2.19 -17.45
CA LEU A 29 -31.61 -0.84 -17.13
C LEU A 29 -30.69 -0.27 -18.21
N GLU A 30 -30.50 -0.97 -19.33
CA GLU A 30 -29.58 -0.58 -20.42
C GLU A 30 -28.11 -0.37 -20.00
N LEU A 31 -27.68 -0.99 -18.89
CA LEU A 31 -26.32 -0.91 -18.38
C LEU A 31 -25.41 -2.00 -18.96
N VAL A 32 -26.01 -3.11 -19.41
CA VAL A 32 -25.32 -4.25 -20.01
C VAL A 32 -26.05 -4.67 -21.28
N GLU A 33 -25.30 -5.01 -22.30
CA GLU A 33 -25.80 -5.66 -23.51
C GLU A 33 -25.21 -7.06 -23.65
N SER A 34 -25.91 -7.96 -24.33
CA SER A 34 -25.41 -9.31 -24.62
C SER A 34 -25.26 -9.52 -26.11
N SER A 35 -24.14 -10.09 -26.52
CA SER A 35 -23.83 -10.44 -27.89
C SER A 35 -23.03 -11.73 -27.94
N ALA A 36 -23.48 -12.70 -28.73
CA ALA A 36 -22.83 -13.99 -28.93
C ALA A 36 -22.51 -14.79 -27.65
N GLY A 37 -23.31 -14.63 -26.60
CA GLY A 37 -23.12 -15.30 -25.29
C GLY A 37 -22.15 -14.57 -24.35
N GLU A 38 -21.69 -13.40 -24.72
CA GLU A 38 -20.90 -12.50 -23.90
C GLU A 38 -21.73 -11.30 -23.45
N TYR A 39 -21.42 -10.78 -22.28
CA TYR A 39 -22.00 -9.58 -21.70
C TYR A 39 -21.00 -8.43 -21.76
N LEU A 40 -21.45 -7.26 -22.19
CA LEU A 40 -20.66 -6.04 -22.31
C LEU A 40 -21.34 -4.90 -21.55
N LEU A 41 -20.54 -4.07 -20.89
CA LEU A 41 -21.07 -2.81 -20.36
C LEU A 41 -21.38 -1.85 -21.52
N THR A 42 -22.55 -1.25 -21.48
CA THR A 42 -22.87 -0.09 -22.33
C THR A 42 -22.02 1.12 -21.94
N GLY A 43 -22.07 2.20 -22.70
CA GLY A 43 -21.42 3.46 -22.33
C GLY A 43 -21.89 3.97 -20.97
N GLU A 44 -23.20 3.92 -20.71
CA GLU A 44 -23.80 4.31 -19.43
C GLU A 44 -23.39 3.33 -18.31
N GLY A 45 -23.48 2.01 -18.57
CA GLY A 45 -23.05 1.00 -17.61
C GLY A 45 -21.58 1.14 -17.20
N ARG A 46 -20.70 1.46 -18.17
CA ARG A 46 -19.30 1.75 -17.88
C ARG A 46 -19.13 3.00 -17.01
N SER A 47 -19.87 4.06 -17.31
CA SER A 47 -19.81 5.31 -16.54
C SER A 47 -20.23 5.07 -15.09
N GLN A 48 -21.34 4.37 -14.86
CA GLN A 48 -21.82 4.05 -13.52
C GLN A 48 -20.86 3.13 -12.76
N ALA A 49 -20.29 2.11 -13.42
CA ALA A 49 -19.30 1.23 -12.82
C ALA A 49 -18.06 2.02 -12.37
N LEU A 50 -17.55 2.94 -13.20
CA LEU A 50 -16.39 3.78 -12.84
C LEU A 50 -16.69 4.74 -11.68
N GLN A 51 -17.93 5.23 -11.56
CA GLN A 51 -18.34 6.05 -10.42
C GLN A 51 -18.36 5.24 -9.13
N ILE A 52 -18.90 4.02 -9.14
CA ILE A 52 -18.91 3.13 -7.96
C ILE A 52 -17.47 2.79 -7.56
N ILE A 53 -16.62 2.38 -8.50
CA ILE A 53 -15.21 2.11 -8.26
C ILE A 53 -14.51 3.34 -7.65
N ARG A 54 -14.80 4.56 -8.16
CA ARG A 54 -14.24 5.79 -7.61
C ARG A 54 -14.66 6.00 -6.15
N ILE A 55 -15.95 5.83 -5.83
CA ILE A 55 -16.47 5.97 -4.47
C ILE A 55 -15.81 4.96 -3.55
N HIS A 56 -15.79 3.69 -3.94
CA HIS A 56 -15.20 2.60 -3.19
C HIS A 56 -13.75 2.89 -2.80
N ARG A 57 -12.90 3.17 -3.78
CA ARG A 57 -11.47 3.42 -3.60
C ARG A 57 -11.18 4.71 -2.81
N LEU A 58 -12.02 5.74 -2.94
CA LEU A 58 -11.92 6.93 -2.10
C LEU A 58 -12.31 6.65 -0.65
N LEU A 59 -13.31 5.80 -0.41
CA LEU A 59 -13.67 5.37 0.94
C LEU A 59 -12.54 4.57 1.60
N GLU A 60 -11.93 3.63 0.90
CA GLU A 60 -10.77 2.87 1.40
C GLU A 60 -9.60 3.81 1.73
N HIS A 61 -9.30 4.76 0.83
CA HIS A 61 -8.27 5.76 1.09
C HIS A 61 -8.60 6.61 2.32
N HIS A 62 -9.86 7.02 2.49
CA HIS A 62 -10.32 7.74 3.69
C HIS A 62 -10.14 6.89 4.96
N PHE A 63 -10.50 5.61 4.93
CA PHE A 63 -10.34 4.74 6.09
C PHE A 63 -8.87 4.57 6.47
N SER A 64 -8.00 4.42 5.50
CA SER A 64 -6.55 4.25 5.74
C SER A 64 -5.90 5.50 6.34
N GLU A 65 -6.36 6.71 5.96
CA GLU A 65 -5.72 7.96 6.35
C GLU A 65 -6.33 8.62 7.58
N ASP A 66 -7.65 8.55 7.72
CA ASP A 66 -8.37 9.43 8.66
C ASP A 66 -9.02 8.71 9.84
N THR A 67 -9.25 7.39 9.76
CA THR A 67 -10.09 6.71 10.77
C THR A 67 -9.34 5.81 11.74
N GLY A 68 -8.13 5.37 11.39
CA GLY A 68 -7.41 4.34 12.16
C GLY A 68 -8.07 2.97 12.11
N MET A 69 -8.96 2.73 11.15
CA MET A 69 -9.60 1.43 10.93
C MET A 69 -8.56 0.37 10.52
N ASP A 70 -8.78 -0.86 10.96
CA ASP A 70 -7.98 -2.01 10.54
C ASP A 70 -8.04 -2.22 9.02
N ALA A 71 -6.89 -2.44 8.38
CA ALA A 71 -6.79 -2.61 6.94
C ALA A 71 -7.68 -3.74 6.42
N ALA A 72 -7.78 -4.85 7.14
CA ALA A 72 -8.64 -5.97 6.76
C ALA A 72 -10.16 -5.66 6.79
N ALA A 73 -10.55 -4.46 7.22
CA ALA A 73 -11.95 -4.04 7.30
C ALA A 73 -12.31 -2.98 6.24
N TRP A 74 -11.34 -2.35 5.56
CA TRP A 74 -11.59 -1.24 4.64
C TRP A 74 -12.52 -1.64 3.50
N HIS A 75 -12.19 -2.69 2.76
CA HIS A 75 -12.97 -3.17 1.63
C HIS A 75 -14.45 -3.41 2.00
N ARG A 76 -14.70 -4.20 3.03
CA ARG A 76 -16.06 -4.51 3.48
C ARG A 76 -16.86 -3.28 3.89
N GLU A 77 -16.21 -2.28 4.50
CA GLU A 77 -16.89 -1.07 4.91
C GLU A 77 -17.11 -0.13 3.71
N ALA A 78 -16.20 -0.11 2.74
CA ALA A 78 -16.37 0.60 1.47
C ALA A 78 -17.56 0.03 0.69
N ASP A 79 -17.67 -1.29 0.52
CA ASP A 79 -18.83 -1.97 -0.10
C ASP A 79 -20.17 -1.56 0.53
N ARG A 80 -20.16 -1.44 1.87
CA ARG A 80 -21.40 -1.08 2.59
C ARG A 80 -21.85 0.36 2.33
N LEU A 81 -20.92 1.26 2.05
CA LEU A 81 -21.16 2.70 1.95
C LEU A 81 -21.20 3.23 0.51
N GLU A 82 -20.54 2.58 -0.45
CA GLU A 82 -20.39 3.07 -1.82
C GLU A 82 -21.74 3.40 -2.51
N HIS A 83 -22.76 2.56 -2.28
CA HIS A 83 -24.11 2.77 -2.84
C HIS A 83 -24.95 3.82 -2.09
N ARG A 84 -24.41 4.40 -1.02
CA ARG A 84 -25.10 5.42 -0.19
C ARG A 84 -24.42 6.77 -0.23
N THR A 85 -23.22 6.84 -0.77
CA THR A 85 -22.44 8.06 -0.90
C THR A 85 -22.87 8.82 -2.15
N SER A 86 -23.28 10.07 -1.98
CA SER A 86 -23.70 10.92 -3.10
C SER A 86 -22.50 11.42 -3.93
N PRO A 87 -22.73 11.87 -5.17
CA PRO A 87 -21.68 12.47 -5.98
C PRO A 87 -21.04 13.69 -5.31
N GLU A 88 -21.82 14.51 -4.60
CA GLU A 88 -21.34 15.69 -3.89
C GLU A 88 -20.44 15.30 -2.70
N GLU A 89 -20.83 14.29 -1.94
CA GLU A 89 -20.03 13.74 -0.85
C GLU A 89 -18.73 13.12 -1.38
N THR A 90 -18.78 12.45 -2.53
CA THR A 90 -17.61 11.87 -3.20
C THR A 90 -16.60 12.95 -3.58
N GLU A 91 -17.04 14.05 -4.20
CA GLU A 91 -16.14 15.15 -4.56
C GLU A 91 -15.59 15.88 -3.33
N ALA A 92 -16.41 16.08 -2.31
CA ALA A 92 -15.96 16.67 -1.04
C ALA A 92 -14.90 15.80 -0.36
N MET A 93 -15.08 14.48 -0.39
CA MET A 93 -14.10 13.50 0.12
C MET A 93 -12.81 13.54 -0.71
N ALA A 94 -12.90 13.50 -2.04
CA ALA A 94 -11.75 13.59 -2.93
C ALA A 94 -10.93 14.85 -2.69
N ALA A 95 -11.60 16.01 -2.57
CA ALA A 95 -10.95 17.29 -2.28
C ALA A 95 -10.26 17.29 -0.91
N ARG A 96 -10.91 16.77 0.14
CA ARG A 96 -10.33 16.66 1.48
C ARG A 96 -9.09 15.77 1.50
N LEU A 97 -9.09 14.69 0.75
CA LEU A 97 -7.97 13.76 0.63
C LEU A 97 -6.87 14.24 -0.33
N GLY A 98 -7.03 15.40 -0.97
CA GLY A 98 -6.06 15.97 -1.90
C GLY A 98 -6.07 15.31 -3.28
N HIS A 99 -7.21 14.78 -3.71
CA HIS A 99 -7.42 14.09 -4.98
C HIS A 99 -6.42 12.92 -5.19
N PRO A 100 -6.45 11.90 -4.32
CA PRO A 100 -5.51 10.78 -4.42
C PRO A 100 -5.69 10.06 -5.76
N ARG A 101 -4.57 9.59 -6.29
CA ARG A 101 -4.53 8.87 -7.58
C ARG A 101 -4.69 7.37 -7.43
N PHE A 102 -4.36 6.85 -6.27
CA PHE A 102 -4.38 5.44 -5.92
C PHE A 102 -5.03 5.25 -4.56
N ASP A 103 -5.67 4.13 -4.38
CA ASP A 103 -6.16 3.68 -3.09
C ASP A 103 -5.03 3.07 -2.23
N PRO A 104 -5.30 2.59 -1.01
CA PRO A 104 -4.28 1.98 -0.16
C PRO A 104 -3.68 0.67 -0.69
N HIS A 105 -4.35 0.02 -1.64
CA HIS A 105 -3.90 -1.24 -2.26
C HIS A 105 -3.08 -1.01 -3.53
N GLY A 106 -3.03 0.24 -4.02
CA GLY A 106 -2.32 0.63 -5.25
C GLY A 106 -3.20 0.70 -6.49
N ASP A 107 -4.48 0.52 -6.33
CA ASP A 107 -5.44 0.60 -7.41
C ASP A 107 -5.71 2.04 -7.88
N PRO A 108 -5.75 2.32 -9.19
CA PRO A 108 -5.96 3.66 -9.69
C PRO A 108 -7.39 4.15 -9.43
N ILE A 109 -7.54 5.26 -8.73
CA ILE A 109 -8.84 5.90 -8.49
C ILE A 109 -9.30 6.60 -9.77
N PRO A 110 -10.47 6.23 -10.35
CA PRO A 110 -11.00 6.94 -11.51
C PRO A 110 -11.17 8.44 -11.22
N THR A 111 -10.91 9.30 -12.20
CA THR A 111 -11.24 10.72 -12.12
C THR A 111 -12.76 10.92 -12.12
N ALA A 112 -13.23 12.14 -11.86
CA ALA A 112 -14.65 12.48 -12.00
C ALA A 112 -15.17 12.28 -13.44
N SER A 113 -14.30 12.36 -14.45
CA SER A 113 -14.63 12.04 -15.86
C SER A 113 -14.51 10.55 -16.22
N GLY A 114 -14.16 9.68 -15.26
CA GLY A 114 -14.00 8.25 -15.50
C GLY A 114 -12.67 7.83 -16.13
N GLU A 115 -11.69 8.72 -16.17
CA GLU A 115 -10.34 8.34 -16.63
C GLU A 115 -9.62 7.55 -15.56
N MET A 116 -9.01 6.43 -15.94
CA MET A 116 -8.08 5.66 -15.10
C MET A 116 -6.71 5.63 -15.73
N ARG A 117 -5.68 5.81 -14.92
CA ARG A 117 -4.29 5.68 -15.34
C ARG A 117 -3.72 4.39 -14.75
N PRO A 118 -3.52 3.35 -15.57
CA PRO A 118 -2.95 2.10 -15.09
C PRO A 118 -1.53 2.33 -14.54
N VAL A 119 -1.17 1.56 -13.53
CA VAL A 119 0.22 1.46 -13.07
C VAL A 119 0.94 0.49 -14.00
N ALA A 120 2.13 0.87 -14.45
CA ALA A 120 3.02 -0.07 -15.11
C ALA A 120 3.65 -0.95 -14.02
N ALA A 121 3.09 -2.12 -13.81
CA ALA A 121 3.56 -3.09 -12.81
C ALA A 121 3.45 -4.51 -13.39
N VAL A 122 4.30 -5.40 -12.90
CA VAL A 122 4.30 -6.82 -13.25
C VAL A 122 4.07 -7.65 -11.98
N PRO A 123 3.48 -8.85 -12.08
CA PRO A 123 3.39 -9.76 -10.95
C PRO A 123 4.77 -10.03 -10.34
N LEU A 124 4.86 -10.11 -9.02
CA LEU A 124 6.12 -10.48 -8.34
C LEU A 124 6.65 -11.84 -8.82
N THR A 125 5.76 -12.73 -9.23
CA THR A 125 6.10 -14.06 -9.77
C THR A 125 6.83 -14.05 -11.11
N ASP A 126 6.82 -12.91 -11.81
CA ASP A 126 7.53 -12.71 -13.09
C ASP A 126 8.98 -12.22 -12.88
N LEU A 127 9.32 -11.83 -11.65
CA LEU A 127 10.66 -11.34 -11.31
C LEU A 127 11.61 -12.51 -10.97
N GLY A 128 12.89 -12.30 -11.30
CA GLY A 128 14.00 -13.22 -11.01
C GLY A 128 14.91 -12.76 -9.88
N PRO A 129 15.82 -13.64 -9.40
CA PRO A 129 16.79 -13.27 -8.39
C PRO A 129 17.65 -12.07 -8.82
N GLY A 130 17.75 -11.06 -7.97
CA GLY A 130 18.46 -9.81 -8.20
C GLY A 130 17.58 -8.68 -8.74
N ASP A 131 16.36 -8.96 -9.21
CA ASP A 131 15.42 -7.93 -9.66
C ASP A 131 14.95 -7.08 -8.48
N GLU A 132 14.77 -5.80 -8.74
CA GLU A 132 14.43 -4.77 -7.78
C GLU A 132 13.22 -3.96 -8.26
N GLY A 133 12.43 -3.45 -7.30
CA GLY A 133 11.30 -2.60 -7.63
C GLY A 133 10.58 -2.06 -6.40
N LEU A 134 9.43 -1.45 -6.65
CA LEU A 134 8.53 -0.95 -5.61
C LEU A 134 7.26 -1.79 -5.59
N VAL A 135 6.77 -2.12 -4.41
CA VAL A 135 5.43 -2.70 -4.25
C VAL A 135 4.43 -1.70 -4.82
N ALA A 136 3.80 -2.03 -5.93
CA ALA A 136 2.89 -1.15 -6.66
C ALA A 136 1.42 -1.48 -6.41
N HIS A 137 1.11 -2.76 -6.16
CA HIS A 137 -0.23 -3.22 -5.89
C HIS A 137 -0.20 -4.45 -4.99
N ILE A 138 -1.18 -4.54 -4.09
CA ILE A 138 -1.44 -5.67 -3.19
C ILE A 138 -2.89 -6.05 -3.36
N GLU A 139 -3.16 -7.24 -3.91
CA GLU A 139 -4.52 -7.76 -4.06
C GLU A 139 -5.15 -8.01 -2.69
N ASP A 140 -6.32 -7.45 -2.42
CA ASP A 140 -7.01 -7.54 -1.14
C ASP A 140 -7.99 -8.73 -1.07
N GLU A 141 -8.19 -9.42 -2.20
CA GLU A 141 -8.95 -10.67 -2.30
C GLU A 141 -8.08 -11.81 -2.85
N PRO A 142 -8.19 -13.04 -2.32
CA PRO A 142 -9.03 -13.44 -1.20
C PRO A 142 -8.45 -12.99 0.16
N ALA A 143 -9.32 -12.60 1.08
CA ALA A 143 -8.97 -12.05 2.39
C ALA A 143 -7.96 -12.88 3.22
N VAL A 144 -7.84 -14.19 2.98
CA VAL A 144 -6.88 -15.05 3.66
C VAL A 144 -5.44 -14.74 3.22
N ILE A 145 -5.23 -14.49 1.93
CA ILE A 145 -3.92 -14.13 1.35
C ILE A 145 -3.57 -12.70 1.77
N TYR A 146 -4.51 -11.78 1.65
CA TYR A 146 -4.31 -10.39 2.07
C TYR A 146 -3.88 -10.27 3.53
N LYS A 147 -4.49 -11.04 4.45
CA LYS A 147 -4.07 -11.09 5.85
C LYS A 147 -2.64 -11.58 6.05
N GLU A 148 -2.17 -12.51 5.24
CA GLU A 148 -0.77 -12.97 5.27
C GLU A 148 0.19 -11.85 4.86
N LEU A 149 -0.14 -11.11 3.80
CA LEU A 149 0.64 -9.96 3.34
C LEU A 149 0.64 -8.82 4.36
N LEU A 150 -0.50 -8.54 4.99
CA LEU A 150 -0.59 -7.57 6.08
C LEU A 150 0.24 -7.99 7.31
N ALA A 151 0.22 -9.29 7.66
CA ALA A 151 1.02 -9.81 8.78
C ALA A 151 2.54 -9.70 8.51
N ALA A 152 2.94 -9.70 7.25
CA ALA A 152 4.31 -9.42 6.81
C ALA A 152 4.63 -7.92 6.77
N ASP A 153 3.68 -7.04 7.14
CA ASP A 153 3.84 -5.58 7.16
C ASP A 153 4.19 -4.97 5.78
N LEU A 154 3.68 -5.59 4.69
CA LEU A 154 3.89 -5.11 3.33
C LEU A 154 2.92 -3.97 3.00
N HIS A 155 3.46 -2.94 2.35
CA HIS A 155 2.71 -1.74 1.96
C HIS A 155 3.17 -1.21 0.60
N ILE A 156 2.26 -0.53 -0.09
CA ILE A 156 2.55 0.15 -1.36
C ILE A 156 3.69 1.14 -1.19
N GLY A 157 4.62 1.14 -2.14
CA GLY A 157 5.78 2.02 -2.17
C GLY A 157 7.00 1.49 -1.40
N MET A 158 6.90 0.32 -0.77
CA MET A 158 8.07 -0.33 -0.19
C MET A 158 9.00 -0.83 -1.28
N GLN A 159 10.30 -0.66 -1.05
CA GLN A 159 11.35 -1.20 -1.94
C GLN A 159 11.54 -2.69 -1.67
N LEU A 160 11.62 -3.46 -2.73
CA LEU A 160 11.90 -4.89 -2.64
C LEU A 160 13.04 -5.31 -3.58
N ARG A 161 13.71 -6.39 -3.20
CA ARG A 161 14.66 -7.14 -4.03
C ARG A 161 14.36 -8.62 -3.92
N VAL A 162 14.26 -9.29 -5.06
CA VAL A 162 14.13 -10.75 -5.11
C VAL A 162 15.47 -11.39 -4.78
N LEU A 163 15.52 -12.24 -3.76
CA LEU A 163 16.71 -12.96 -3.34
C LEU A 163 16.81 -14.33 -3.98
N GLU A 164 15.67 -15.03 -4.08
CA GLU A 164 15.60 -16.40 -4.58
C GLU A 164 14.21 -16.70 -5.12
N THR A 165 14.15 -17.48 -6.19
CA THR A 165 12.91 -18.01 -6.74
C THR A 165 13.00 -19.54 -6.83
N ALA A 166 11.98 -20.24 -6.33
CA ALA A 166 11.81 -21.68 -6.43
C ALA A 166 10.43 -22.02 -7.01
N PRO A 167 10.16 -23.27 -7.41
CA PRO A 167 8.87 -23.64 -8.00
C PRO A 167 7.66 -23.36 -7.11
N ASP A 168 7.83 -23.38 -5.79
CA ASP A 168 6.78 -23.25 -4.78
C ASP A 168 6.88 -21.97 -3.93
N MET A 169 8.02 -21.24 -4.00
CA MET A 169 8.23 -20.06 -3.15
C MET A 169 9.07 -18.98 -3.82
N ILE A 170 8.96 -17.76 -3.27
CA ILE A 170 9.82 -16.61 -3.57
C ILE A 170 10.32 -16.04 -2.25
N ARG A 171 11.64 -15.82 -2.17
CA ARG A 171 12.28 -15.13 -1.05
C ARG A 171 12.73 -13.74 -1.51
N LEU A 172 12.38 -12.73 -0.73
CA LEU A 172 12.65 -11.34 -1.05
C LEU A 172 13.07 -10.55 0.19
N MET A 173 13.79 -9.48 -0.05
CA MET A 173 14.10 -8.44 0.92
C MET A 173 13.13 -7.28 0.71
N VAL A 174 12.44 -6.82 1.76
CA VAL A 174 11.60 -5.62 1.73
C VAL A 174 11.96 -4.75 2.93
N ASP A 175 12.28 -3.50 2.69
CA ASP A 175 12.68 -2.55 3.76
C ASP A 175 13.66 -3.17 4.79
N SER A 176 14.67 -3.91 4.29
CA SER A 176 15.72 -4.58 5.11
C SER A 176 15.24 -5.78 5.94
N LYS A 177 14.03 -6.32 5.67
CA LYS A 177 13.53 -7.55 6.27
C LYS A 177 13.38 -8.63 5.20
N GLU A 178 13.84 -9.85 5.51
CA GLU A 178 13.62 -11.00 4.63
C GLU A 178 12.21 -11.57 4.82
N HIS A 179 11.57 -11.86 3.70
CA HIS A 179 10.26 -12.51 3.64
C HIS A 179 10.33 -13.72 2.70
N THR A 180 9.57 -14.73 3.01
CA THR A 180 9.39 -15.90 2.15
C THR A 180 7.90 -16.15 1.94
N PHE A 181 7.45 -16.10 0.71
CA PHE A 181 6.05 -16.33 0.35
C PHE A 181 5.93 -17.53 -0.57
N SER A 182 4.80 -18.25 -0.48
CA SER A 182 4.41 -19.19 -1.52
C SER A 182 4.18 -18.44 -2.84
N ARG A 183 4.30 -19.11 -3.97
CA ARG A 183 4.00 -18.48 -5.27
C ARG A 183 2.57 -17.96 -5.36
N VAL A 184 1.62 -18.66 -4.71
CA VAL A 184 0.21 -18.22 -4.64
C VAL A 184 0.07 -16.87 -3.94
N VAL A 185 0.79 -16.67 -2.83
CA VAL A 185 0.80 -15.38 -2.12
C VAL A 185 1.54 -14.32 -2.91
N ALA A 186 2.69 -14.67 -3.49
CA ALA A 186 3.50 -13.75 -4.29
C ALA A 186 2.78 -13.25 -5.56
N ASP A 187 1.89 -14.06 -6.14
CA ASP A 187 1.08 -13.69 -7.31
C ASP A 187 0.06 -12.57 -7.02
N ASN A 188 -0.22 -12.32 -5.74
CA ASN A 188 -1.09 -11.24 -5.28
C ASN A 188 -0.33 -9.92 -5.00
N LEU A 189 0.94 -9.86 -5.38
CA LEU A 189 1.77 -8.66 -5.33
C LEU A 189 2.19 -8.26 -6.75
N SER A 190 2.01 -6.99 -7.08
CA SER A 190 2.57 -6.42 -8.31
C SER A 190 3.66 -5.41 -7.98
N VAL A 191 4.68 -5.39 -8.82
CA VAL A 191 5.91 -4.62 -8.64
C VAL A 191 6.09 -3.68 -9.82
N SER A 192 6.33 -2.40 -9.57
CA SER A 192 6.74 -1.44 -10.58
C SER A 192 8.27 -1.34 -10.62
N GLU A 193 8.79 -1.08 -11.80
CA GLU A 193 10.21 -0.77 -11.96
C GLU A 193 10.58 0.51 -11.18
N LEU A 194 11.82 0.54 -10.69
CA LEU A 194 12.42 1.78 -10.19
C LEU A 194 12.58 2.77 -11.35
N LEU A 195 12.35 4.05 -11.09
CA LEU A 195 12.58 5.08 -12.10
C LEU A 195 14.07 5.12 -12.46
N GLU A 196 14.39 5.46 -13.73
CA GLU A 196 15.78 5.59 -14.18
C GLU A 196 16.57 6.53 -13.24
N GLY A 197 17.64 5.99 -12.65
CA GLY A 197 18.48 6.70 -11.68
C GLY A 197 18.09 6.47 -10.21
N GLU A 198 16.98 5.79 -9.92
CA GLU A 198 16.69 5.24 -8.59
C GLU A 198 17.35 3.87 -8.50
N SER A 199 18.32 3.72 -7.62
CA SER A 199 18.78 2.40 -7.15
C SER A 199 18.09 2.11 -5.83
N LEU A 200 17.94 0.83 -5.48
CA LEU A 200 17.63 0.49 -4.10
C LEU A 200 18.65 1.20 -3.22
N GLN A 201 18.13 2.04 -2.37
CA GLN A 201 18.99 2.63 -1.33
C GLN A 201 19.52 1.47 -0.48
N GLU A 202 20.78 1.57 -0.03
CA GLU A 202 21.36 0.57 0.88
C GLU A 202 20.40 0.31 2.03
N PRO A 203 20.35 -0.93 2.57
CA PRO A 203 19.46 -1.24 3.67
C PRO A 203 19.65 -0.22 4.79
N PHE A 204 18.61 0.54 5.07
CA PHE A 204 18.63 1.51 6.15
C PHE A 204 18.42 0.80 7.47
N GLU A 205 19.07 1.32 8.49
CA GLU A 205 18.75 0.93 9.84
C GLU A 205 17.48 1.66 10.31
N ALA A 206 16.74 1.02 11.20
CA ALA A 206 15.63 1.69 11.87
C ALA A 206 16.17 2.61 12.98
N LEU A 207 15.49 3.72 13.24
CA LEU A 207 15.84 4.64 14.31
C LEU A 207 15.91 3.94 15.69
N SER A 208 15.12 2.90 15.89
CA SER A 208 15.14 2.06 17.09
C SER A 208 16.45 1.31 17.33
N ALA A 209 17.32 1.21 16.33
CA ALA A 209 18.63 0.59 16.45
C ALA A 209 19.72 1.51 17.05
N LEU A 210 19.42 2.82 17.23
CA LEU A 210 20.36 3.73 17.89
C LEU A 210 20.41 3.51 19.39
N ASN A 211 21.62 3.37 19.91
CA ASN A 211 21.87 3.39 21.35
C ASN A 211 22.02 4.83 21.87
N PRO A 212 21.80 5.07 23.18
CA PRO A 212 22.04 6.39 23.76
C PRO A 212 23.45 6.93 23.45
N GLY A 213 23.50 8.17 22.95
CA GLY A 213 24.72 8.84 22.51
C GLY A 213 25.02 8.67 21.01
N GLU A 214 24.33 7.79 20.31
CA GLU A 214 24.51 7.64 18.86
C GLU A 214 23.62 8.62 18.08
N SER A 215 24.15 9.07 16.93
CA SER A 215 23.47 9.99 16.02
C SER A 215 23.37 9.44 14.61
N ALA A 216 22.34 9.85 13.91
CA ALA A 216 22.09 9.48 12.53
C ALA A 216 21.30 10.57 11.80
N THR A 217 21.23 10.46 10.48
CA THR A 217 20.35 11.28 9.64
C THR A 217 19.12 10.48 9.26
N VAL A 218 17.94 11.08 9.40
CA VAL A 218 16.68 10.50 8.91
C VAL A 218 16.73 10.44 7.37
N VAL A 219 16.46 9.28 6.81
CA VAL A 219 16.38 9.07 5.37
C VAL A 219 14.94 9.11 4.90
N ALA A 220 14.06 8.36 5.56
CA ALA A 220 12.65 8.31 5.23
C ALA A 220 11.81 7.87 6.44
N ILE A 221 10.52 8.11 6.35
CA ILE A 221 9.52 7.39 7.15
C ILE A 221 8.99 6.26 6.27
N SER A 222 9.03 5.02 6.76
CA SER A 222 8.56 3.83 6.05
C SER A 222 7.15 4.05 5.48
N ALA A 223 6.88 3.47 4.31
CA ALA A 223 5.56 3.48 3.68
C ALA A 223 4.48 2.78 4.55
N ALA A 224 4.90 1.90 5.46
CA ALA A 224 4.03 1.30 6.47
C ALA A 224 3.43 2.30 7.47
N CYS A 225 4.09 3.46 7.68
CA CYS A 225 3.60 4.51 8.55
C CYS A 225 2.69 5.45 7.76
N ARG A 226 1.39 5.44 8.05
CA ARG A 226 0.36 6.18 7.31
C ARG A 226 -0.46 7.08 8.22
N GLY A 227 -1.32 7.90 7.61
CA GLY A 227 -2.36 8.67 8.26
C GLY A 227 -1.85 9.60 9.37
N ALA A 228 -2.58 9.65 10.47
CA ALA A 228 -2.32 10.54 11.58
C ALA A 228 -0.94 10.30 12.25
N GLU A 229 -0.48 9.04 12.28
CA GLU A 229 0.84 8.71 12.84
C GLU A 229 1.96 9.30 11.99
N ARG A 230 1.90 9.11 10.68
CA ARG A 230 2.87 9.70 9.75
C ARG A 230 2.91 11.21 9.85
N ARG A 231 1.73 11.86 9.82
CA ARG A 231 1.63 13.33 9.98
C ARG A 231 2.26 13.78 11.29
N ARG A 232 1.96 13.09 12.40
CA ARG A 232 2.55 13.41 13.70
C ARG A 232 4.07 13.29 13.71
N LEU A 233 4.65 12.25 13.12
CA LEU A 233 6.11 12.10 13.04
C LEU A 233 6.74 13.23 12.22
N MET A 234 6.11 13.62 11.12
CA MET A 234 6.56 14.76 10.30
C MET A 234 6.48 16.08 11.06
N ASP A 235 5.40 16.33 11.79
CA ASP A 235 5.21 17.53 12.63
C ASP A 235 6.25 17.62 13.75
N LEU A 236 6.69 16.49 14.28
CA LEU A 236 7.78 16.39 15.25
C LEU A 236 9.15 16.66 14.63
N GLY A 237 9.21 16.84 13.30
CA GLY A 237 10.41 17.19 12.56
C GLY A 237 11.21 16.02 12.02
N LEU A 238 10.65 14.80 12.03
CA LEU A 238 11.27 13.61 11.44
C LEU A 238 11.09 13.65 9.91
N LEU A 239 11.91 14.44 9.26
CA LEU A 239 11.91 14.64 7.81
C LEU A 239 13.24 14.15 7.22
N PRO A 240 13.29 13.74 5.95
CA PRO A 240 14.54 13.43 5.27
C PRO A 240 15.59 14.53 5.47
N GLY A 241 16.81 14.14 5.84
CA GLY A 241 17.91 15.06 6.15
C GLY A 241 17.93 15.59 7.59
N THR A 242 16.94 15.26 8.43
CA THR A 242 16.98 15.69 9.85
C THR A 242 17.98 14.85 10.64
N GLU A 243 18.87 15.52 11.37
CA GLU A 243 19.75 14.87 12.34
C GLU A 243 18.97 14.49 13.61
N VAL A 244 19.20 13.26 14.07
CA VAL A 244 18.60 12.71 15.29
C VAL A 244 19.68 12.08 16.15
N CYS A 245 19.54 12.19 17.47
CA CYS A 245 20.43 11.56 18.43
C CYS A 245 19.60 10.84 19.50
N ALA A 246 19.89 9.57 19.79
CA ALA A 246 19.30 8.87 20.90
C ALA A 246 19.97 9.36 22.21
N GLU A 247 19.19 9.85 23.16
CA GLU A 247 19.71 10.42 24.41
C GLU A 247 19.42 9.59 25.64
N LEU A 248 18.18 9.17 25.76
CA LEU A 248 17.66 8.51 26.96
C LEU A 248 16.88 7.27 26.54
N GLN A 249 17.01 6.23 27.34
CA GLN A 249 16.25 5.01 27.14
C GLN A 249 15.46 4.72 28.41
N GLY A 250 14.18 4.45 28.24
CA GLY A 250 13.28 4.10 29.33
C GLY A 250 13.66 2.76 29.97
N PRO A 251 13.12 2.44 31.16
CA PRO A 251 13.28 1.14 31.76
C PRO A 251 12.83 0.02 30.81
N GLY A 252 13.72 -0.95 30.55
CA GLY A 252 13.44 -2.02 29.58
C GLY A 252 13.65 -1.67 28.13
N GLY A 253 14.19 -0.48 27.81
CA GLY A 253 14.55 -0.08 26.44
C GLY A 253 13.43 0.62 25.66
N ASP A 254 12.28 0.87 26.26
CA ASP A 254 11.13 1.52 25.61
C ASP A 254 10.35 2.40 26.61
N PRO A 255 9.99 3.66 26.24
CA PRO A 255 10.37 4.39 25.02
C PRO A 255 11.83 4.89 25.04
N THR A 256 12.34 5.29 23.88
CA THR A 256 13.61 5.97 23.74
C THR A 256 13.39 7.46 23.46
N GLY A 257 14.12 8.33 24.16
CA GLY A 257 14.14 9.77 23.94
C GLY A 257 15.13 10.13 22.86
N TYR A 258 14.65 10.72 21.78
CA TYR A 258 15.48 11.20 20.67
C TYR A 258 15.52 12.73 20.64
N ARG A 259 16.71 13.30 20.51
CA ARG A 259 16.85 14.73 20.21
C ARG A 259 16.57 14.96 18.75
N ILE A 260 15.53 15.73 18.46
CA ILE A 260 15.06 16.07 17.12
C ILE A 260 14.91 17.59 17.09
N ARG A 261 15.64 18.28 16.21
CA ARG A 261 15.60 19.76 16.09
C ARG A 261 15.71 20.50 17.44
N GLY A 262 16.52 19.99 18.35
CA GLY A 262 16.76 20.62 19.66
C GLY A 262 15.78 20.22 20.78
N ALA A 263 14.69 19.52 20.49
CA ALA A 263 13.76 18.98 21.48
C ALA A 263 14.02 17.49 21.71
N VAL A 264 13.85 17.01 22.95
CA VAL A 264 13.89 15.57 23.26
C VAL A 264 12.49 15.01 23.21
N ILE A 265 12.25 14.09 22.31
CA ILE A 265 10.95 13.49 22.02
C ILE A 265 11.03 11.99 22.32
N ALA A 266 10.14 11.50 23.18
CA ALA A 266 10.04 10.09 23.47
C ALA A 266 9.22 9.38 22.38
N LEU A 267 9.83 8.40 21.71
CA LEU A 267 9.17 7.53 20.75
C LEU A 267 9.15 6.10 21.29
N ARG A 268 8.02 5.43 21.12
CA ARG A 268 7.94 4.00 21.36
C ARG A 268 8.73 3.24 20.29
N ARG A 269 9.19 2.06 20.65
CA ARG A 269 9.97 1.20 19.77
C ARG A 269 9.31 1.01 18.41
N LEU A 270 8.01 0.68 18.38
CA LEU A 270 7.24 0.50 17.15
C LEU A 270 7.20 1.76 16.27
N GLN A 271 7.21 2.95 16.87
CA GLN A 271 7.26 4.21 16.13
C GLN A 271 8.65 4.47 15.56
N ALA A 272 9.69 4.20 16.34
CA ALA A 272 11.08 4.34 15.91
C ALA A 272 11.46 3.32 14.82
N GLU A 273 10.87 2.14 14.80
CA GLU A 273 11.03 1.13 13.75
C GLU A 273 10.49 1.59 12.39
N ARG A 274 9.57 2.56 12.36
CA ARG A 274 9.03 3.15 11.12
C ARG A 274 9.90 4.25 10.51
N ILE A 275 10.98 4.62 11.15
CA ILE A 275 11.87 5.71 10.71
C ILE A 275 13.18 5.11 10.25
N GLN A 276 13.49 5.27 8.98
CA GLN A 276 14.71 4.80 8.35
C GLN A 276 15.80 5.86 8.53
N ILE A 277 16.98 5.42 8.94
CA ILE A 277 18.12 6.28 9.24
C ILE A 277 19.39 5.80 8.54
N GLN A 278 20.31 6.72 8.36
CA GLN A 278 21.70 6.46 7.98
C GLN A 278 22.62 6.93 9.10
N ARG A 279 23.41 6.02 9.69
CA ARG A 279 24.38 6.39 10.72
C ARG A 279 25.47 7.28 10.14
N HIS A 280 25.91 8.23 10.90
CA HIS A 280 27.13 8.97 10.56
C HIS A 280 28.33 8.01 10.66
N LYS A 281 29.08 7.85 9.58
CA LYS A 281 30.37 7.15 9.66
C LYS A 281 31.23 7.92 10.65
N VAL A 282 31.49 7.33 11.80
CA VAL A 282 32.55 7.87 12.70
C VAL A 282 33.84 7.87 11.89
N PRO A 283 34.52 9.01 11.71
CA PRO A 283 35.86 8.99 11.13
C PRO A 283 36.70 8.06 12.02
N ILE A 284 37.23 6.98 11.44
CA ILE A 284 38.29 6.21 12.11
C ILE A 284 39.45 7.16 12.11
N ASP A 285 39.66 7.90 13.21
CA ASP A 285 40.89 8.61 13.45
C ASP A 285 42.02 7.57 13.38
N GLY A 286 42.69 7.57 12.24
CA GLY A 286 43.88 6.77 12.04
C GLY A 286 44.88 7.23 13.09
N GLY A 287 45.05 6.41 14.13
CA GLY A 287 46.12 6.59 15.10
C GLY A 287 47.44 6.74 14.36
N ALA A 288 47.93 7.95 14.35
CA ALA A 288 49.32 8.20 14.05
C ALA A 288 50.13 7.85 15.31
N ALA A 289 50.93 6.82 15.16
CA ALA A 289 51.99 6.48 16.11
C ALA A 289 53.08 7.56 16.11
#